data_733150b8710549c2952d5ec793407e05
#
_entry.id   733150b8710549c2952d5ec793407e05
#
_cell.length_a   1.000
_cell.length_b   1.000
_cell.length_c   1.000
_cell.angle_alpha   90.00
_cell.angle_beta   90.00
_cell.angle_gamma   90.00
#
_symmetry.space_group_name_H-M   'P 1'
#
loop_
_entity.id
_entity.type
_entity.pdbx_description
1 polymer ?
#
loop_
_entity_poly.entity_id
_entity_poly.type
_entity_poly.pdbx_seq_one_letter_code
_entity_poly.pdbx_strand_id
1 'polypeptide(L)'
;MDAAFELLKDGHGLLRELPGVRVWGVDDGALVLGEDATHFVFCHQGALTVRQSGAWPHVLTAGMYGSAPGKCEVRPVGQDLSRGMVISALGWLGMMTIGGPLEKRGRLRYIDGCTDSLLVPPVRLGDPCLNGLWFPMGTQQTMHTHPSVRIGMVVRGRSGRSASGWAWRPRR
;
A
#
# COMPACT_ATOMS: atom_id res chain seq x y z
N MET A 1 24.69 1.21 -3.44
CA MET A 1 23.56 0.78 -4.27
C MET A 1 22.69 1.99 -4.51
N ASP A 2 22.63 2.43 -5.76
CA ASP A 2 21.73 3.53 -6.12
C ASP A 2 20.30 3.08 -5.89
N ALA A 3 19.57 3.81 -5.06
CA ALA A 3 18.16 3.58 -4.85
C ALA A 3 17.42 3.86 -6.16
N ALA A 4 17.14 2.82 -6.92
CA ALA A 4 16.36 2.94 -8.14
C ALA A 4 14.91 3.23 -7.75
N PHE A 5 14.43 4.41 -8.16
CA PHE A 5 13.02 4.74 -8.05
C PHE A 5 12.34 4.45 -9.38
N GLU A 6 11.28 3.67 -9.33
CA GLU A 6 10.45 3.32 -10.48
C GLU A 6 9.02 3.76 -10.24
N LEU A 7 8.44 4.45 -11.21
CA LEU A 7 7.02 4.75 -11.26
C LEU A 7 6.31 3.62 -12.00
N LEU A 8 5.43 2.92 -11.29
CA LEU A 8 4.57 1.91 -11.90
C LEU A 8 3.36 2.58 -12.56
N LYS A 9 2.93 2.05 -13.70
CA LYS A 9 1.70 2.48 -14.34
C LYS A 9 0.49 1.88 -13.62
N ASP A 10 -0.60 2.62 -13.55
CA ASP A 10 -1.88 2.09 -13.11
C ASP A 10 -2.34 0.97 -14.06
N GLY A 11 -3.09 0.01 -13.53
CA GLY A 11 -3.63 -1.10 -14.30
C GLY A 11 -4.15 -2.23 -13.43
N HIS A 12 -4.64 -3.27 -14.07
CA HIS A 12 -5.10 -4.51 -13.45
C HIS A 12 -4.06 -5.61 -13.57
N GLY A 13 -3.95 -6.45 -12.54
CA GLY A 13 -3.04 -7.59 -12.50
C GLY A 13 -1.67 -7.27 -11.91
N LEU A 14 -0.68 -8.10 -12.24
CA LEU A 14 0.70 -7.95 -11.76
C LEU A 14 1.37 -6.74 -12.42
N LEU A 15 1.69 -5.74 -11.63
CA LEU A 15 2.37 -4.52 -12.07
C LEU A 15 3.89 -4.64 -11.96
N ARG A 16 4.38 -5.27 -10.89
CA ARG A 16 5.81 -5.41 -10.63
C ARG A 16 6.11 -6.63 -9.76
N GLU A 17 7.22 -7.29 -10.03
CA GLU A 17 7.80 -8.31 -9.18
C GLU A 17 9.22 -7.92 -8.77
N LEU A 18 9.50 -8.04 -7.48
CA LEU A 18 10.78 -7.80 -6.84
C LEU A 18 11.12 -9.00 -5.94
N PRO A 19 12.38 -9.23 -5.56
CA PRO A 19 12.72 -10.29 -4.61
C PRO A 19 11.88 -10.19 -3.34
N GLY A 20 11.07 -11.21 -3.07
CA GLY A 20 10.20 -11.30 -1.89
C GLY A 20 8.93 -10.44 -1.93
N VAL A 21 8.65 -9.70 -3.02
CA VAL A 21 7.48 -8.82 -3.09
C VAL A 21 6.86 -8.80 -4.48
N ARG A 22 5.51 -8.80 -4.56
CA ARG A 22 4.75 -8.52 -5.78
C ARG A 22 3.80 -7.35 -5.56
N VAL A 23 3.66 -6.51 -6.59
CA VAL A 23 2.74 -5.38 -6.62
C VAL A 23 1.67 -5.62 -7.67
N TRP A 24 0.42 -5.46 -7.28
CA TRP A 24 -0.73 -5.72 -8.13
C TRP A 24 -1.65 -4.49 -8.16
N GLY A 25 -2.21 -4.22 -9.31
CA GLY A 25 -3.32 -3.28 -9.45
C GLY A 25 -4.67 -4.02 -9.45
N VAL A 26 -5.66 -3.43 -8.83
CA VAL A 26 -7.06 -3.88 -8.89
C VAL A 26 -7.88 -2.78 -9.54
N ASP A 27 -8.44 -3.05 -10.72
CA ASP A 27 -9.18 -2.05 -11.50
C ASP A 27 -10.51 -2.62 -12.03
N ASP A 28 -10.48 -3.67 -12.86
CA ASP A 28 -11.65 -4.16 -13.58
C ASP A 28 -11.96 -5.66 -13.38
N GLY A 29 -11.18 -6.36 -12.60
CA GLY A 29 -11.32 -7.80 -12.42
C GLY A 29 -10.95 -8.29 -11.02
N ALA A 30 -11.17 -9.59 -10.80
CA ALA A 30 -10.74 -10.25 -9.59
C ALA A 30 -9.27 -10.65 -9.68
N LEU A 31 -8.53 -10.42 -8.59
CA LEU A 31 -7.20 -11.00 -8.38
C LEU A 31 -7.33 -12.21 -7.45
N VAL A 32 -6.83 -13.35 -7.91
CA VAL A 32 -6.64 -14.53 -7.05
C VAL A 32 -5.16 -14.60 -6.66
N LEU A 33 -4.91 -14.46 -5.38
CA LEU A 33 -3.56 -14.33 -4.81
C LEU A 33 -3.16 -15.61 -4.10
N GLY A 34 -1.87 -15.95 -4.15
CA GLY A 34 -1.32 -17.23 -3.71
C GLY A 34 -1.27 -17.43 -2.19
N GLU A 35 -0.91 -18.64 -1.78
CA GLU A 35 -0.97 -19.09 -0.38
C GLU A 35 0.25 -18.69 0.44
N ASP A 36 1.42 -18.57 -0.20
CA ASP A 36 2.71 -18.31 0.48
C ASP A 36 3.03 -16.82 0.54
N ALA A 37 2.10 -16.02 1.04
CA ALA A 37 2.26 -14.58 1.18
C ALA A 37 1.25 -13.97 2.14
N THR A 38 1.54 -12.76 2.61
CA THR A 38 0.53 -11.85 3.16
C THR A 38 0.31 -10.71 2.17
N HIS A 39 -0.94 -10.44 1.87
CA HIS A 39 -1.38 -9.45 0.89
C HIS A 39 -1.89 -8.22 1.60
N PHE A 40 -1.13 -7.11 1.51
CA PHE A 40 -1.56 -5.80 1.97
C PHE A 40 -2.43 -5.17 0.90
N VAL A 41 -3.68 -4.88 1.22
CA VAL A 41 -4.69 -4.34 0.30
C VAL A 41 -5.02 -2.92 0.69
N PHE A 42 -5.07 -2.02 -0.27
CA PHE A 42 -5.54 -0.65 -0.10
C PHE A 42 -6.61 -0.33 -1.15
N CYS A 43 -7.79 0.09 -0.71
CA CYS A 43 -8.86 0.59 -1.57
C CYS A 43 -8.69 2.08 -1.81
N HIS A 44 -8.31 2.47 -3.02
CA HIS A 44 -8.10 3.88 -3.38
C HIS A 44 -9.41 4.58 -3.75
N GLN A 45 -10.27 3.89 -4.48
CA GLN A 45 -11.54 4.44 -5.00
C GLN A 45 -12.61 3.35 -5.02
N GLY A 46 -13.88 3.72 -4.83
CA GLY A 46 -15.00 2.79 -4.83
C GLY A 46 -14.96 1.81 -3.66
N ALA A 47 -15.13 0.54 -3.93
CA ALA A 47 -15.08 -0.53 -2.94
C ALA A 47 -14.46 -1.80 -3.48
N LEU A 48 -13.72 -2.51 -2.63
CA LEU A 48 -13.13 -3.82 -2.91
C LEU A 48 -13.65 -4.84 -1.89
N THR A 49 -13.86 -6.08 -2.31
CA THR A 49 -13.97 -7.21 -1.38
C THR A 49 -12.62 -7.91 -1.25
N VAL A 50 -12.30 -8.33 -0.03
CA VAL A 50 -11.18 -9.22 0.27
C VAL A 50 -11.74 -10.47 0.91
N ARG A 51 -11.54 -11.62 0.28
CA ARG A 51 -12.07 -12.91 0.74
C ARG A 51 -10.96 -13.96 0.81
N GLN A 52 -10.70 -14.46 2.00
CA GLN A 52 -9.87 -15.64 2.19
C GLN A 52 -10.66 -16.91 1.87
N SER A 53 -9.97 -18.01 1.54
CA SER A 53 -10.60 -19.30 1.26
C SER A 53 -11.42 -19.76 2.46
N GLY A 54 -12.69 -20.10 2.23
CA GLY A 54 -13.63 -20.56 3.27
C GLY A 54 -14.17 -19.49 4.23
N ALA A 55 -13.82 -18.20 4.02
CA ALA A 55 -14.26 -17.08 4.86
C ALA A 55 -15.30 -16.19 4.16
N TRP A 56 -16.02 -15.40 4.95
CA TRP A 56 -16.88 -14.32 4.45
C TRP A 56 -16.03 -13.18 3.87
N PRO A 57 -16.49 -12.53 2.80
CA PRO A 57 -15.78 -11.39 2.25
C PRO A 57 -15.86 -10.17 3.18
N HIS A 58 -14.74 -9.47 3.31
CA HIS A 58 -14.68 -8.16 3.93
C HIS A 58 -14.74 -7.07 2.86
N VAL A 59 -15.51 -6.02 3.10
CA VAL A 59 -15.63 -4.88 2.18
C VAL A 59 -14.71 -3.76 2.65
N LEU A 60 -13.81 -3.33 1.78
CA LEU A 60 -12.98 -2.14 1.95
C LEU A 60 -13.54 -1.03 1.07
N THR A 61 -13.96 0.08 1.65
CA THR A 61 -14.33 1.28 0.89
C THR A 61 -13.13 2.21 0.71
N ALA A 62 -13.28 3.27 -0.08
CA ALA A 62 -12.19 4.21 -0.38
C ALA A 62 -11.48 4.73 0.87
N GLY A 63 -10.16 4.59 0.90
CA GLY A 63 -9.30 4.90 2.04
C GLY A 63 -9.15 3.79 3.08
N MET A 64 -9.91 2.69 2.97
CA MET A 64 -9.70 1.53 3.84
C MET A 64 -8.57 0.64 3.34
N TYR A 65 -8.01 -0.13 4.27
CA TYR A 65 -6.87 -1.00 4.05
C TYR A 65 -7.00 -2.28 4.87
N GLY A 66 -6.18 -3.26 4.54
CA GLY A 66 -6.10 -4.48 5.31
C GLY A 66 -4.89 -5.33 4.96
N SER A 67 -4.74 -6.43 5.67
CA SER A 67 -3.82 -7.51 5.36
C SER A 67 -4.56 -8.84 5.39
N ALA A 68 -4.29 -9.71 4.42
CA ALA A 68 -4.86 -11.04 4.30
C ALA A 68 -3.72 -12.06 4.12
N PRO A 69 -3.42 -12.89 5.14
CA PRO A 69 -2.43 -13.94 5.00
C PRO A 69 -3.00 -15.13 4.21
N GLY A 70 -2.18 -15.72 3.37
CA GLY A 70 -2.51 -16.91 2.58
C GLY A 70 -3.42 -16.60 1.39
N LYS A 71 -3.97 -17.66 0.80
CA LYS A 71 -4.80 -17.53 -0.40
C LYS A 71 -6.00 -16.62 -0.18
N CYS A 72 -6.13 -15.61 -1.02
CA CYS A 72 -7.29 -14.73 -1.00
C CYS A 72 -7.69 -14.25 -2.40
N GLU A 73 -8.90 -13.77 -2.51
CA GLU A 73 -9.44 -13.08 -3.69
C GLU A 73 -9.69 -11.63 -3.33
N VAL A 74 -9.23 -10.72 -4.19
CA VAL A 74 -9.54 -9.28 -4.12
C VAL A 74 -10.33 -8.92 -5.37
N ARG A 75 -11.52 -8.32 -5.19
CA ARG A 75 -12.45 -8.05 -6.29
C ARG A 75 -13.06 -6.66 -6.14
N PRO A 76 -13.19 -5.88 -7.24
CA PRO A 76 -14.03 -4.69 -7.27
C PRO A 76 -15.50 -5.01 -6.93
N VAL A 77 -16.15 -4.07 -6.25
CA VAL A 77 -17.59 -4.17 -5.89
C VAL A 77 -18.40 -3.18 -6.71
N GLY A 78 -19.53 -3.66 -7.25
CA GLY A 78 -20.48 -2.84 -8.00
C GLY A 78 -20.05 -2.58 -9.44
N GLN A 79 -20.80 -1.67 -10.10
CA GLN A 79 -20.53 -1.24 -11.48
C GLN A 79 -19.75 0.09 -11.54
N ASP A 80 -19.59 0.75 -10.41
CA ASP A 80 -18.81 1.97 -10.30
C ASP A 80 -17.31 1.66 -10.32
N LEU A 81 -16.54 2.65 -10.75
CA LEU A 81 -15.09 2.54 -10.80
C LEU A 81 -14.52 2.27 -9.41
N SER A 82 -14.03 1.05 -9.21
CA SER A 82 -13.36 0.62 -7.99
C SER A 82 -11.92 0.32 -8.28
N ARG A 83 -11.00 0.95 -7.54
CA ARG A 83 -9.55 0.83 -7.72
C ARG A 83 -8.81 0.62 -6.43
N GLY A 84 -7.76 -0.17 -6.50
CA GLY A 84 -6.87 -0.38 -5.39
C GLY A 84 -5.52 -0.94 -5.78
N MET A 85 -4.72 -1.14 -4.77
CA MET A 85 -3.39 -1.74 -4.89
C MET A 85 -3.27 -2.89 -3.89
N VAL A 86 -2.59 -3.95 -4.32
CA VAL A 86 -2.17 -5.02 -3.43
C VAL A 86 -0.65 -5.15 -3.47
N ILE A 87 -0.05 -5.31 -2.30
CA ILE A 87 1.37 -5.65 -2.14
C ILE A 87 1.43 -6.99 -1.43
N SER A 88 1.98 -7.99 -2.11
CA SER A 88 2.18 -9.33 -1.54
C SER A 88 3.59 -9.47 -1.00
N ALA A 89 3.73 -9.69 0.31
CA ALA A 89 4.99 -10.06 0.94
C ALA A 89 5.12 -11.59 0.89
N LEU A 90 6.00 -12.08 0.02
CA LEU A 90 6.18 -13.51 -0.25
C LEU A 90 6.96 -14.19 0.87
N GLY A 91 6.63 -15.45 1.15
CA GLY A 91 7.29 -16.24 2.19
C GLY A 91 7.01 -15.78 3.62
N TRP A 92 6.00 -14.92 3.82
CA TRP A 92 5.63 -14.43 5.14
C TRP A 92 4.11 -14.48 5.35
N LEU A 93 3.70 -15.05 6.48
CA LEU A 93 2.30 -15.11 6.90
C LEU A 93 2.11 -14.27 8.18
N GLY A 94 1.42 -13.16 8.03
CA GLY A 94 1.07 -12.25 9.11
C GLY A 94 -0.33 -12.50 9.66
N MET A 95 -0.99 -11.43 10.09
CA MET A 95 -2.34 -11.47 10.66
C MET A 95 -3.35 -10.86 9.70
N MET A 96 -4.59 -11.35 9.74
CA MET A 96 -5.73 -10.69 9.10
C MET A 96 -6.03 -9.39 9.85
N THR A 97 -6.05 -8.29 9.12
CA THR A 97 -6.33 -6.96 9.67
C THR A 97 -7.18 -6.17 8.70
N ILE A 98 -8.15 -5.44 9.21
CA ILE A 98 -8.96 -4.48 8.45
C ILE A 98 -8.96 -3.17 9.22
N GLY A 99 -8.72 -2.07 8.53
CA GLY A 99 -8.69 -0.74 9.13
C GLY A 99 -9.05 0.38 8.16
N GLY A 100 -9.06 1.58 8.67
CA GLY A 100 -9.39 2.79 7.91
C GLY A 100 -10.77 3.39 8.24
N PRO A 101 -11.20 4.41 7.47
CA PRO A 101 -10.41 5.03 6.39
C PRO A 101 -9.14 5.73 6.90
N LEU A 102 -8.22 6.04 5.97
CA LEU A 102 -6.99 6.78 6.29
C LEU A 102 -7.32 8.10 7.00
N GLU A 103 -6.61 8.36 8.07
CA GLU A 103 -6.71 9.61 8.81
C GLU A 103 -6.21 10.80 7.97
N LYS A 104 -6.63 12.01 8.35
CA LYS A 104 -6.18 13.24 7.66
C LYS A 104 -4.73 13.60 7.96
N ARG A 105 -4.16 13.03 9.01
CA ARG A 105 -2.78 13.23 9.45
C ARG A 105 -2.29 12.02 10.22
N GLY A 106 -1.00 11.68 10.11
CA GLY A 106 -0.37 10.61 10.87
C GLY A 106 -0.27 10.92 12.36
N ARG A 107 -0.28 9.88 13.18
CA ARG A 107 -0.25 9.97 14.64
C ARG A 107 1.17 10.05 15.21
N LEU A 108 2.14 9.50 14.50
CA LEU A 108 3.55 9.46 14.91
C LEU A 108 4.33 10.58 14.22
N ARG A 109 5.28 11.15 14.91
CA ARG A 109 6.24 12.08 14.31
C ARG A 109 7.20 11.31 13.40
N TYR A 110 7.52 11.90 12.26
CA TYR A 110 8.49 11.38 11.31
C TYR A 110 9.46 12.49 10.88
N ILE A 111 10.50 12.12 10.13
CA ILE A 111 11.56 13.06 9.71
C ILE A 111 10.99 14.25 8.92
N ASP A 112 11.68 15.37 8.99
CA ASP A 112 11.40 16.60 8.21
C ASP A 112 9.96 17.14 8.39
N GLY A 113 9.40 16.99 9.59
CA GLY A 113 8.05 17.46 9.90
C GLY A 113 6.92 16.60 9.34
N CYS A 114 7.25 15.50 8.69
CA CYS A 114 6.28 14.49 8.27
C CYS A 114 5.63 13.79 9.46
N THR A 115 4.55 13.11 9.20
CA THR A 115 3.92 12.22 10.20
C THR A 115 3.60 10.87 9.58
N ASP A 116 3.51 9.84 10.42
CA ASP A 116 3.26 8.46 10.05
C ASP A 116 2.13 7.86 10.89
N SER A 117 1.49 6.83 10.40
CA SER A 117 0.67 5.89 11.16
C SER A 117 0.96 4.47 10.72
N LEU A 118 1.16 3.58 11.67
CA LEU A 118 1.21 2.15 11.40
C LEU A 118 -0.22 1.68 11.13
N LEU A 119 -0.55 1.47 9.87
CA LEU A 119 -1.87 1.02 9.42
C LEU A 119 -2.05 -0.48 9.69
N VAL A 120 -1.04 -1.26 9.34
CA VAL A 120 -0.91 -2.67 9.72
C VAL A 120 0.46 -2.81 10.38
N PRO A 121 0.51 -2.91 11.71
CA PRO A 121 1.77 -3.02 12.44
C PRO A 121 2.45 -4.36 12.18
N PRO A 122 3.79 -4.42 12.28
CA PRO A 122 4.51 -5.69 12.23
C PRO A 122 4.18 -6.53 13.47
N VAL A 123 4.06 -7.84 13.30
CA VAL A 123 3.84 -8.77 14.42
C VAL A 123 5.11 -8.89 15.26
N ARG A 124 6.27 -8.92 14.59
CA ARG A 124 7.60 -8.93 15.19
C ARG A 124 8.48 -7.86 14.54
N LEU A 125 9.49 -7.44 15.25
CA LEU A 125 10.48 -6.50 14.70
C LEU A 125 11.11 -7.07 13.41
N GLY A 126 11.03 -6.30 12.33
CA GLY A 126 11.54 -6.68 11.02
C GLY A 126 10.50 -7.32 10.10
N ASP A 127 9.32 -7.68 10.60
CA ASP A 127 8.22 -8.14 9.75
C ASP A 127 7.72 -7.02 8.83
N PRO A 128 7.17 -7.37 7.67
CA PRO A 128 6.47 -6.42 6.80
C PRO A 128 5.35 -5.66 7.53
N CYS A 129 5.19 -4.40 7.19
CA CYS A 129 4.15 -3.53 7.75
C CYS A 129 3.57 -2.62 6.67
N LEU A 130 2.38 -2.07 6.92
CA LEU A 130 1.76 -1.05 6.08
C LEU A 130 1.72 0.27 6.85
N ASN A 131 2.26 1.32 6.23
CA ASN A 131 2.32 2.65 6.82
C ASN A 131 1.53 3.65 5.97
N GLY A 132 0.92 4.64 6.63
CA GLY A 132 0.43 5.86 6.01
C GLY A 132 1.35 7.03 6.36
N LEU A 133 1.94 7.66 5.33
CA LEU A 133 2.83 8.80 5.49
C LEU A 133 2.17 10.09 5.02
N TRP A 134 2.31 11.14 5.81
CA TRP A 134 1.81 12.49 5.50
C TRP A 134 2.98 13.46 5.42
N PHE A 135 3.02 14.15 4.31
CA PHE A 135 4.05 15.15 4.01
C PHE A 135 3.42 16.53 4.03
N PRO A 136 3.89 17.47 4.85
CA PRO A 136 3.51 18.88 4.72
C PRO A 136 3.78 19.38 3.31
N MET A 137 3.00 20.38 2.89
CA MET A 137 3.20 21.01 1.59
C MET A 137 4.62 21.60 1.49
N GLY A 138 5.29 21.30 0.37
CA GLY A 138 6.65 21.79 0.12
C GLY A 138 7.76 21.01 0.83
N THR A 139 7.43 19.90 1.53
CA THR A 139 8.44 19.07 2.17
C THR A 139 9.48 18.59 1.15
N GLN A 140 10.75 18.84 1.49
CA GLN A 140 11.90 18.20 0.88
C GLN A 140 12.49 17.26 1.92
N GLN A 141 12.29 15.98 1.71
CA GLN A 141 12.74 14.99 2.67
C GLN A 141 14.24 14.75 2.52
N THR A 142 14.95 14.76 3.65
CA THR A 142 16.38 14.45 3.71
C THR A 142 16.66 13.07 3.15
N MET A 143 17.69 12.93 2.33
CA MET A 143 18.10 11.65 1.79
C MET A 143 18.48 10.70 2.93
N HIS A 144 17.86 9.53 2.92
CA HIS A 144 18.11 8.47 3.90
C HIS A 144 17.88 7.11 3.25
N THR A 145 18.40 6.08 3.89
CA THR A 145 18.24 4.69 3.45
C THR A 145 17.30 3.93 4.39
N HIS A 146 16.72 2.87 3.88
CA HIS A 146 15.93 1.92 4.65
C HIS A 146 16.57 0.53 4.56
N PRO A 147 16.52 -0.28 5.61
CA PRO A 147 17.07 -1.64 5.59
C PRO A 147 16.23 -2.60 4.75
N SER A 148 15.03 -2.21 4.35
CA SER A 148 14.09 -3.01 3.56
C SER A 148 13.58 -2.25 2.34
N VAL A 149 13.08 -2.97 1.34
CA VAL A 149 12.40 -2.37 0.19
C VAL A 149 11.21 -1.53 0.65
N ARG A 150 11.01 -0.38 0.01
CA ARG A 150 9.85 0.49 0.21
C ARG A 150 9.03 0.55 -1.06
N ILE A 151 7.76 0.20 -0.94
CA ILE A 151 6.79 0.23 -2.02
C ILE A 151 5.58 0.98 -1.52
N GLY A 152 5.01 1.83 -2.35
CA GLY A 152 3.82 2.58 -1.95
C GLY A 152 3.15 3.26 -3.12
N MET A 153 2.03 3.90 -2.84
CA MET A 153 1.30 4.74 -3.78
C MET A 153 1.05 6.13 -3.20
N VAL A 154 0.97 7.11 -4.06
CA VAL A 154 0.56 8.46 -3.70
C VAL A 154 -0.96 8.53 -3.69
N VAL A 155 -1.55 8.56 -2.49
CA VAL A 155 -3.02 8.61 -2.33
C VAL A 155 -3.55 10.00 -2.68
N ARG A 156 -2.83 11.05 -2.30
CA ARG A 156 -3.19 12.46 -2.58
C ARG A 156 -1.93 13.27 -2.86
N GLY A 157 -2.03 14.23 -3.79
CA GLY A 157 -0.91 15.09 -4.15
C GLY A 157 -0.02 14.51 -5.25
N ARG A 158 1.20 14.97 -5.30
CA ARG A 158 2.25 14.51 -6.22
C ARG A 158 3.56 14.39 -5.46
N SER A 159 4.30 13.34 -5.73
CA SER A 159 5.69 13.22 -5.31
C SER A 159 6.59 13.31 -6.54
N GLY A 160 7.80 13.78 -6.35
CA GLY A 160 8.79 13.84 -7.41
C GLY A 160 10.20 13.80 -6.85
N ARG A 161 11.16 13.35 -7.67
CA ARG A 161 12.57 13.39 -7.34
C ARG A 161 13.13 14.76 -7.75
N SER A 162 13.86 15.42 -6.86
CA SER A 162 14.71 16.57 -7.19
C SER A 162 16.17 16.16 -7.08
N ALA A 163 17.07 16.98 -7.62
CA ALA A 163 18.51 16.75 -7.51
C ALA A 163 19.01 16.73 -6.04
N SER A 164 18.22 17.27 -5.10
CA SER A 164 18.54 17.36 -3.67
C SER A 164 17.69 16.44 -2.78
N GLY A 165 16.83 15.57 -3.35
CA GLY A 165 15.97 14.65 -2.57
C GLY A 165 14.55 14.52 -3.10
N TRP A 166 13.62 14.11 -2.24
CA TRP A 166 12.21 13.98 -2.53
C TRP A 166 11.45 15.26 -2.25
N ALA A 167 10.67 15.74 -3.20
CA ALA A 167 9.75 16.85 -3.01
C ALA A 167 8.30 16.41 -3.21
N TRP A 168 7.44 16.74 -2.25
CA TRP A 168 6.01 16.53 -2.37
C TRP A 168 5.32 17.82 -2.83
N ARG A 169 4.44 17.71 -3.83
CA ARG A 169 3.64 18.84 -4.33
C ARG A 169 2.16 18.46 -4.39
N PRO A 170 1.24 19.34 -3.96
CA PRO A 170 -0.19 19.09 -4.11
C PRO A 170 -0.58 19.07 -5.61
N ARG A 171 -1.63 18.34 -5.94
CA ARG A 171 -2.30 18.54 -7.24
C ARG A 171 -3.00 19.90 -7.19
N ARG A 172 -2.85 20.67 -8.25
CA ARG A 172 -3.72 21.82 -8.50
C ARG A 172 -5.08 21.34 -8.94
#